data_f3cc04010bbdfd45ae37f29b96122dc4
#
_entry.id   f3cc04010bbdfd45ae37f29b96122dc4
#
_cell.length_a   1.000
_cell.length_b   1.000
_cell.length_c   1.000
_cell.angle_alpha   90.00
_cell.angle_beta   90.00
_cell.angle_gamma   90.00
#
_symmetry.space_group_name_H-M   'P 1'
#
loop_
_entity.id
_entity.type
_entity.pdbx_description
1 polymer ?
#
loop_
_entity_poly.entity_id
_entity_poly.type
_entity_poly.pdbx_seq_one_letter_code
_entity_poly.pdbx_strand_id
1 'polypeptide(L)'
;MAATAGPRSHLRATLITVGYRTILAVAPIIVLAALWELLKALTSTEDARLPHTWQVLSYFASEGSTGEGELRLLLTNLGTTIQEAFVGLAIGIAAGGGLGILTARYATFGRSIRPLLVLTQTLPVVAIAPALIIWLGHSWVSKAVLAALCSFFPIAVSVARGIEDIPAEARRVFASFGAGRWQVFRSLELPSALTQANAAVHTAAALAVVGAVVAELPAGSTEGMAVLVLSSAQFYNFEPAALWCAAITTAIGGLVTVYLAQAIFTRLAKLALRTSSLPTGDH
;
A
#
# COMPACT_ATOMS: atom_id res chain seq x y z
N MET A 1 31.03 40.32 10.95
CA MET A 1 31.73 39.43 9.99
C MET A 1 31.06 38.07 9.99
N ALA A 2 30.17 37.85 9.06
CA ALA A 2 29.53 36.51 8.87
C ALA A 2 30.39 35.76 7.85
N ALA A 3 31.03 34.69 8.31
CA ALA A 3 31.84 33.81 7.44
C ALA A 3 30.90 33.06 6.50
N THR A 4 30.96 33.38 5.21
CA THR A 4 30.26 32.64 4.14
C THR A 4 30.86 31.24 4.04
N ALA A 5 30.09 30.22 4.43
CA ALA A 5 30.46 28.82 4.26
C ALA A 5 30.64 28.56 2.75
N GLY A 6 31.84 28.21 2.33
CA GLY A 6 32.19 28.00 0.93
C GLY A 6 31.52 26.76 0.34
N PRO A 7 31.36 26.66 -0.99
CA PRO A 7 30.63 25.60 -1.69
C PRO A 7 31.14 24.17 -1.37
N ARG A 8 32.34 24.01 -0.85
CA ARG A 8 32.93 22.72 -0.42
C ARG A 8 32.29 22.16 0.88
N SER A 9 31.75 23.02 1.76
CA SER A 9 31.11 22.59 3.00
C SER A 9 29.70 22.01 2.73
N HIS A 10 28.97 22.55 1.76
CA HIS A 10 27.66 22.04 1.33
C HIS A 10 27.78 20.69 0.62
N LEU A 11 28.79 20.51 -0.23
CA LEU A 11 29.08 19.23 -0.90
C LEU A 11 29.42 18.11 0.11
N ARG A 12 30.27 18.42 1.11
CA ARG A 12 30.59 17.43 2.16
C ARG A 12 29.37 17.06 3.02
N ALA A 13 28.55 18.02 3.41
CA ALA A 13 27.33 17.78 4.17
C ALA A 13 26.34 16.92 3.36
N THR A 14 26.19 17.20 2.06
CA THR A 14 25.34 16.40 1.17
C THR A 14 25.86 14.97 0.98
N LEU A 15 27.17 14.79 0.79
CA LEU A 15 27.78 13.46 0.66
C LEU A 15 27.66 12.62 1.93
N ILE A 16 27.86 13.24 3.11
CA ILE A 16 27.66 12.56 4.41
C ILE A 16 26.20 12.17 4.60
N THR A 17 25.27 13.05 4.24
CA THR A 17 23.81 12.77 4.38
C THR A 17 23.37 11.68 3.41
N VAL A 18 23.85 11.68 2.17
CA VAL A 18 23.58 10.62 1.18
C VAL A 18 24.21 9.31 1.64
N GLY A 19 25.47 9.31 2.06
CA GLY A 19 26.17 8.13 2.58
C GLY A 19 25.45 7.52 3.79
N TYR A 20 25.01 8.33 4.75
CA TYR A 20 24.27 7.87 5.92
C TYR A 20 22.91 7.26 5.53
N ARG A 21 22.19 7.89 4.60
CA ARG A 21 20.91 7.35 4.08
C ARG A 21 21.09 6.04 3.33
N THR A 22 22.18 5.92 2.56
CA THR A 22 22.50 4.68 1.84
C THR A 22 22.84 3.55 2.82
N ILE A 23 23.65 3.84 3.84
CA ILE A 23 23.97 2.87 4.90
C ILE A 23 22.69 2.43 5.63
N LEU A 24 21.82 3.35 6.02
CA LEU A 24 20.55 3.03 6.69
C LEU A 24 19.62 2.18 5.82
N ALA A 25 19.67 2.33 4.48
CA ALA A 25 18.86 1.53 3.57
C ALA A 25 19.46 0.14 3.30
N VAL A 26 20.78 0.04 3.22
CA VAL A 26 21.50 -1.19 2.83
C VAL A 26 21.79 -2.07 4.05
N ALA A 27 22.08 -1.48 5.21
CA ALA A 27 22.40 -2.25 6.43
C ALA A 27 21.34 -3.28 6.82
N PRO A 28 20.01 -2.99 6.80
CA PRO A 28 18.99 -3.99 7.10
C PRO A 28 19.00 -5.17 6.11
N ILE A 29 19.26 -4.90 4.83
CA ILE A 29 19.32 -5.95 3.79
C ILE A 29 20.52 -6.86 4.04
N ILE A 30 21.69 -6.29 4.36
CA ILE A 30 22.90 -7.06 4.71
C ILE A 30 22.67 -7.87 5.99
N VAL A 31 22.03 -7.28 7.00
CA VAL A 31 21.71 -7.98 8.25
C VAL A 31 20.76 -9.15 8.00
N LEU A 32 19.73 -8.96 7.19
CA LEU A 32 18.79 -10.04 6.83
C LEU A 32 19.50 -11.14 6.05
N ALA A 33 20.36 -10.81 5.08
CA ALA A 33 21.14 -11.79 4.33
C ALA A 33 22.12 -12.56 5.24
N ALA A 34 22.78 -11.84 6.16
CA ALA A 34 23.68 -12.47 7.12
C ALA A 34 22.93 -13.40 8.11
N LEU A 35 21.73 -12.98 8.57
CA LEU A 35 20.87 -13.82 9.41
C LEU A 35 20.40 -15.07 8.68
N TRP A 36 20.06 -14.92 7.38
CA TRP A 36 19.69 -16.04 6.53
C TRP A 36 20.81 -17.08 6.42
N GLU A 37 22.04 -16.64 6.07
CA GLU A 37 23.20 -17.54 5.97
C GLU A 37 23.59 -18.14 7.33
N LEU A 38 23.49 -17.35 8.42
CA LEU A 38 23.74 -17.83 9.77
C LEU A 38 22.73 -18.90 10.18
N LEU A 39 21.44 -18.69 9.90
CA LEU A 39 20.38 -19.65 10.18
C LEU A 39 20.63 -20.95 9.43
N LYS A 40 20.99 -20.86 8.15
CA LYS A 40 21.34 -22.01 7.32
C LYS A 40 22.55 -22.77 7.89
N ALA A 41 23.60 -22.07 8.29
CA ALA A 41 24.78 -22.66 8.88
C ALA A 41 24.50 -23.35 10.22
N LEU A 42 23.69 -22.74 11.09
CA LEU A 42 23.34 -23.29 12.40
C LEU A 42 22.42 -24.51 12.32
N THR A 43 21.52 -24.52 11.33
CA THR A 43 20.57 -25.62 11.14
C THR A 43 21.14 -26.74 10.27
N SER A 44 22.32 -26.55 9.65
CA SER A 44 22.93 -27.48 8.67
C SER A 44 21.91 -27.92 7.59
N THR A 45 21.05 -26.97 7.19
CA THR A 45 19.94 -27.24 6.27
C THR A 45 20.46 -27.43 4.85
N GLU A 46 20.01 -28.50 4.19
CA GLU A 46 20.34 -28.78 2.79
C GLU A 46 19.88 -27.67 1.85
N ASP A 47 20.60 -27.46 0.74
CA ASP A 47 20.26 -26.45 -0.28
C ASP A 47 18.86 -26.66 -0.87
N ALA A 48 18.40 -27.90 -0.90
CA ALA A 48 17.05 -28.26 -1.32
C ALA A 48 15.94 -27.69 -0.40
N ARG A 49 16.26 -27.39 0.87
CA ARG A 49 15.29 -26.83 1.84
C ARG A 49 15.47 -25.36 2.06
N LEU A 50 16.70 -24.86 1.98
CA LEU A 50 17.00 -23.44 2.13
C LEU A 50 18.17 -23.08 1.19
N PRO A 51 17.91 -22.46 0.02
CA PRO A 51 18.96 -22.06 -0.90
C PRO A 51 19.83 -20.97 -0.28
N HIS A 52 21.07 -20.85 -0.72
CA HIS A 52 21.92 -19.74 -0.37
C HIS A 52 21.44 -18.43 -1.00
N THR A 53 21.73 -17.33 -0.35
CA THR A 53 21.33 -15.97 -0.85
C THR A 53 21.87 -15.70 -2.26
N TRP A 54 23.08 -16.16 -2.59
CA TRP A 54 23.61 -16.01 -3.96
C TRP A 54 22.90 -16.88 -4.99
N GLN A 55 22.35 -18.05 -4.61
CA GLN A 55 21.55 -18.90 -5.51
C GLN A 55 20.23 -18.21 -5.86
N VAL A 56 19.60 -17.59 -4.87
CA VAL A 56 18.40 -16.77 -5.09
C VAL A 56 18.73 -15.59 -6.00
N LEU A 57 19.86 -14.91 -5.78
CA LEU A 57 20.26 -13.78 -6.59
C LEU A 57 20.62 -14.16 -8.04
N SER A 58 21.29 -15.29 -8.23
CA SER A 58 21.64 -15.80 -9.58
C SER A 58 20.39 -16.24 -10.36
N TYR A 59 19.34 -16.68 -9.68
CA TYR A 59 18.10 -17.07 -10.32
C TYR A 59 17.41 -15.92 -11.07
N PHE A 60 17.53 -14.67 -10.59
CA PHE A 60 17.02 -13.51 -11.32
C PHE A 60 17.67 -13.29 -12.69
N ALA A 61 18.89 -13.80 -12.89
CA ALA A 61 19.64 -13.70 -14.13
C ALA A 61 19.56 -14.97 -14.98
N SER A 62 18.86 -16.01 -14.52
CA SER A 62 18.71 -17.27 -15.25
C SER A 62 17.70 -17.15 -16.39
N GLU A 63 17.90 -17.95 -17.42
CA GLU A 63 16.91 -18.16 -18.47
C GLU A 63 15.97 -19.28 -17.99
N GLY A 64 14.68 -18.97 -17.91
CA GLY A 64 13.67 -19.94 -17.51
C GLY A 64 13.53 -21.09 -18.51
N SER A 65 12.85 -22.15 -18.08
CA SER A 65 12.54 -23.32 -18.92
C SER A 65 11.75 -22.98 -20.20
N THR A 66 11.15 -21.81 -20.26
CA THR A 66 10.38 -21.28 -21.41
C THR A 66 11.21 -20.48 -22.40
N GLY A 67 12.52 -20.26 -22.13
CA GLY A 67 13.39 -19.39 -22.95
C GLY A 67 13.15 -17.89 -22.76
N GLU A 68 12.22 -17.48 -21.89
CA GLU A 68 12.06 -16.12 -21.41
C GLU A 68 12.84 -15.97 -20.09
N GLY A 69 13.55 -14.84 -19.90
CA GLY A 69 14.29 -14.60 -18.67
C GLY A 69 13.35 -14.57 -17.47
N GLU A 70 13.72 -15.25 -16.38
CA GLU A 70 12.94 -15.34 -15.13
C GLU A 70 12.55 -13.95 -14.58
N LEU A 71 13.44 -12.98 -14.72
CA LEU A 71 13.17 -11.60 -14.34
C LEU A 71 11.94 -11.01 -15.09
N ARG A 72 11.79 -11.33 -16.38
CA ARG A 72 10.65 -10.87 -17.18
C ARG A 72 9.35 -11.49 -16.69
N LEU A 73 9.36 -12.79 -16.39
CA LEU A 73 8.22 -13.50 -15.84
C LEU A 73 7.78 -12.90 -14.48
N LEU A 74 8.74 -12.66 -13.59
CA LEU A 74 8.51 -12.04 -12.29
C LEU A 74 7.91 -10.63 -12.44
N LEU A 75 8.48 -9.79 -13.32
CA LEU A 75 8.01 -8.41 -13.51
C LEU A 75 6.63 -8.35 -14.17
N THR A 76 6.31 -9.26 -15.10
CA THR A 76 4.99 -9.32 -15.73
C THR A 76 3.92 -9.68 -14.70
N ASN A 77 4.14 -10.74 -13.92
CA ASN A 77 3.20 -11.14 -12.85
C ASN A 77 3.08 -10.06 -11.76
N LEU A 78 4.18 -9.43 -11.39
CA LEU A 78 4.18 -8.31 -10.46
C LEU A 78 3.34 -7.13 -10.99
N GLY A 79 3.46 -6.81 -12.28
CA GLY A 79 2.67 -5.77 -12.94
C GLY A 79 1.16 -6.02 -12.81
N THR A 80 0.72 -7.26 -13.03
CA THR A 80 -0.68 -7.67 -12.87
C THR A 80 -1.17 -7.46 -11.43
N THR A 81 -0.43 -7.99 -10.45
CA THR A 81 -0.78 -7.84 -9.01
C THR A 81 -0.81 -6.37 -8.58
N ILE A 82 0.17 -5.57 -9.02
CA ILE A 82 0.21 -4.12 -8.73
C ILE A 82 -0.98 -3.40 -9.34
N GLN A 83 -1.34 -3.69 -10.58
CA GLN A 83 -2.52 -3.10 -11.23
C GLN A 83 -3.79 -3.39 -10.44
N GLU A 84 -4.02 -4.65 -10.05
CA GLU A 84 -5.17 -5.08 -9.26
C GLU A 84 -5.22 -4.37 -7.89
N ALA A 85 -4.08 -4.28 -7.22
CA ALA A 85 -3.94 -3.59 -5.94
C ALA A 85 -4.21 -2.08 -6.06
N PHE A 86 -3.67 -1.39 -7.09
CA PHE A 86 -3.90 0.04 -7.27
C PHE A 86 -5.35 0.38 -7.63
N VAL A 87 -5.98 -0.40 -8.51
CA VAL A 87 -7.40 -0.19 -8.85
C VAL A 87 -8.26 -0.45 -7.61
N GLY A 88 -7.99 -1.55 -6.89
CA GLY A 88 -8.69 -1.85 -5.65
C GLY A 88 -8.51 -0.76 -4.60
N LEU A 89 -7.30 -0.26 -4.41
CA LEU A 89 -7.02 0.85 -3.49
C LEU A 89 -7.78 2.13 -3.89
N ALA A 90 -7.82 2.48 -5.18
CA ALA A 90 -8.54 3.65 -5.65
C ALA A 90 -10.05 3.55 -5.36
N ILE A 91 -10.64 2.38 -5.60
CA ILE A 91 -12.04 2.08 -5.24
C ILE A 91 -12.22 2.15 -3.71
N GLY A 92 -11.30 1.55 -2.95
CA GLY A 92 -11.32 1.56 -1.49
C GLY A 92 -11.22 2.98 -0.90
N ILE A 93 -10.38 3.84 -1.47
CA ILE A 93 -10.27 5.26 -1.08
C ILE A 93 -11.57 6.00 -1.40
N ALA A 94 -12.15 5.81 -2.58
CA ALA A 94 -13.39 6.47 -2.97
C ALA A 94 -14.58 6.02 -2.10
N ALA A 95 -14.77 4.70 -1.96
CA ALA A 95 -15.86 4.13 -1.16
C ALA A 95 -15.67 4.40 0.34
N GLY A 96 -14.45 4.16 0.86
CA GLY A 96 -14.12 4.40 2.27
C GLY A 96 -14.19 5.87 2.63
N GLY A 97 -13.66 6.76 1.77
CA GLY A 97 -13.73 8.20 1.95
C GLY A 97 -15.17 8.71 1.98
N GLY A 98 -15.99 8.30 1.01
CA GLY A 98 -17.42 8.64 0.96
C GLY A 98 -18.17 8.14 2.20
N LEU A 99 -17.96 6.87 2.57
CA LEU A 99 -18.60 6.28 3.76
C LEU A 99 -18.13 6.97 5.05
N GLY A 100 -16.84 7.30 5.17
CA GLY A 100 -16.27 8.04 6.31
C GLY A 100 -16.92 9.42 6.48
N ILE A 101 -17.09 10.18 5.40
CA ILE A 101 -17.78 11.46 5.41
C ILE A 101 -19.24 11.29 5.85
N LEU A 102 -19.95 10.30 5.31
CA LEU A 102 -21.34 10.04 5.66
C LEU A 102 -21.51 9.68 7.14
N THR A 103 -20.64 8.82 7.66
CA THR A 103 -20.69 8.38 9.07
C THR A 103 -20.40 9.54 10.04
N ALA A 104 -19.49 10.44 9.69
CA ALA A 104 -19.17 11.61 10.51
C ALA A 104 -20.26 12.69 10.49
N ARG A 105 -20.93 12.89 9.34
CA ARG A 105 -21.96 13.93 9.18
C ARG A 105 -23.33 13.53 9.70
N TYR A 106 -23.66 12.24 9.66
CA TYR A 106 -24.97 11.72 10.07
C TYR A 106 -24.81 10.78 11.27
N ALA A 107 -24.93 11.33 12.49
CA ALA A 107 -24.69 10.60 13.74
C ALA A 107 -25.54 9.31 13.87
N THR A 108 -26.79 9.31 13.40
CA THR A 108 -27.64 8.12 13.42
C THR A 108 -27.11 7.05 12.47
N PHE A 109 -26.77 7.44 11.25
CA PHE A 109 -26.15 6.54 10.26
C PHE A 109 -24.79 6.00 10.76
N GLY A 110 -23.94 6.87 11.31
CA GLY A 110 -22.64 6.48 11.84
C GLY A 110 -22.77 5.44 12.96
N ARG A 111 -23.71 5.62 13.89
CA ARG A 111 -23.95 4.63 14.97
C ARG A 111 -24.37 3.28 14.44
N SER A 112 -25.21 3.24 13.41
CA SER A 112 -25.69 1.99 12.80
C SER A 112 -24.64 1.29 11.95
N ILE A 113 -23.77 2.05 11.26
CA ILE A 113 -22.79 1.51 10.32
C ILE A 113 -21.49 1.06 10.99
N ARG A 114 -21.07 1.69 12.11
CA ARG A 114 -19.81 1.34 12.79
C ARG A 114 -19.68 -0.13 13.15
N PRO A 115 -20.69 -0.83 13.69
CA PRO A 115 -20.59 -2.27 13.93
C PRO A 115 -20.35 -3.07 12.65
N LEU A 116 -20.99 -2.68 11.55
CA LEU A 116 -20.81 -3.34 10.25
C LEU A 116 -19.39 -3.10 9.69
N LEU A 117 -18.84 -1.90 9.85
CA LEU A 117 -17.45 -1.61 9.48
C LEU A 117 -16.48 -2.49 10.25
N VAL A 118 -16.70 -2.72 11.53
CA VAL A 118 -15.87 -3.63 12.34
C VAL A 118 -16.01 -5.07 11.84
N LEU A 119 -17.21 -5.51 11.51
CA LEU A 119 -17.46 -6.86 10.98
C LEU A 119 -16.68 -7.14 9.70
N THR A 120 -16.51 -6.15 8.81
CA THR A 120 -15.72 -6.35 7.58
C THR A 120 -14.26 -6.69 7.84
N GLN A 121 -13.71 -6.29 8.99
CA GLN A 121 -12.34 -6.61 9.40
C GLN A 121 -12.21 -7.99 10.04
N THR A 122 -13.28 -8.52 10.58
CA THR A 122 -13.26 -9.85 11.21
C THR A 122 -13.52 -10.97 10.20
N LEU A 123 -14.01 -10.63 9.02
CA LEU A 123 -14.23 -11.63 7.97
C LEU A 123 -12.88 -12.09 7.40
N PRO A 124 -12.63 -13.41 7.35
CA PRO A 124 -11.42 -13.93 6.74
C PRO A 124 -11.44 -13.68 5.23
N VAL A 125 -10.56 -12.80 4.77
CA VAL A 125 -10.46 -12.38 3.35
C VAL A 125 -10.32 -13.59 2.42
N VAL A 126 -9.56 -14.59 2.85
CA VAL A 126 -9.35 -15.85 2.09
C VAL A 126 -10.67 -16.60 1.85
N ALA A 127 -11.63 -16.52 2.78
CA ALA A 127 -12.94 -17.17 2.62
C ALA A 127 -13.87 -16.43 1.66
N ILE A 128 -13.71 -15.11 1.52
CA ILE A 128 -14.53 -14.29 0.63
C ILE A 128 -14.04 -14.39 -0.83
N ALA A 129 -12.75 -14.59 -1.06
CA ALA A 129 -12.16 -14.61 -2.38
C ALA A 129 -12.86 -15.59 -3.36
N PRO A 130 -13.11 -16.86 -3.02
CA PRO A 130 -13.82 -17.78 -3.92
C PRO A 130 -15.24 -17.32 -4.25
N ALA A 131 -15.97 -16.75 -3.28
CA ALA A 131 -17.33 -16.27 -3.51
C ALA A 131 -17.37 -15.11 -4.51
N LEU A 132 -16.41 -14.16 -4.40
CA LEU A 132 -16.29 -13.06 -5.35
C LEU A 132 -15.96 -13.54 -6.76
N ILE A 133 -15.12 -14.57 -6.88
CA ILE A 133 -14.77 -15.14 -8.19
C ILE A 133 -16.00 -15.82 -8.83
N ILE A 134 -16.80 -16.53 -8.05
CA ILE A 134 -18.05 -17.14 -8.55
C ILE A 134 -19.02 -16.06 -9.05
N TRP A 135 -19.12 -14.92 -8.36
CA TRP A 135 -20.05 -13.85 -8.71
C TRP A 135 -19.55 -12.94 -9.83
N LEU A 136 -18.27 -12.57 -9.82
CA LEU A 136 -17.68 -11.58 -10.74
C LEU A 136 -16.86 -12.21 -11.87
N GLY A 137 -16.67 -13.54 -11.83
CA GLY A 137 -15.83 -14.27 -12.78
C GLY A 137 -14.34 -14.20 -12.45
N HIS A 138 -13.54 -14.92 -13.25
CA HIS A 138 -12.09 -15.09 -13.10
C HIS A 138 -11.30 -13.90 -13.69
N SER A 139 -11.85 -12.71 -13.65
CA SER A 139 -11.22 -11.52 -14.20
C SER A 139 -10.42 -10.74 -13.14
N TRP A 140 -9.57 -9.82 -13.58
CA TRP A 140 -8.88 -8.88 -12.71
C TRP A 140 -9.84 -8.06 -11.83
N VAL A 141 -11.12 -7.93 -12.25
CA VAL A 141 -12.14 -7.16 -11.52
C VAL A 141 -12.45 -7.79 -10.17
N SER A 142 -12.61 -9.11 -10.09
CA SER A 142 -12.87 -9.81 -8.81
C SER A 142 -11.73 -9.60 -7.82
N LYS A 143 -10.49 -9.60 -8.29
CA LYS A 143 -9.29 -9.37 -7.49
C LYS A 143 -9.19 -7.91 -7.02
N ALA A 144 -9.45 -6.94 -7.91
CA ALA A 144 -9.51 -5.53 -7.54
C ALA A 144 -10.63 -5.22 -6.52
N VAL A 145 -11.79 -5.89 -6.62
CA VAL A 145 -12.87 -5.75 -5.62
C VAL A 145 -12.43 -6.28 -4.26
N LEU A 146 -11.72 -7.41 -4.19
CA LEU A 146 -11.21 -7.91 -2.92
C LEU A 146 -10.15 -6.96 -2.32
N ALA A 147 -9.24 -6.44 -3.15
CA ALA A 147 -8.27 -5.43 -2.74
C ALA A 147 -8.97 -4.15 -2.22
N ALA A 148 -10.08 -3.74 -2.86
CA ALA A 148 -10.90 -2.63 -2.40
C ALA A 148 -11.56 -2.90 -1.05
N LEU A 149 -12.13 -4.09 -0.85
CA LEU A 149 -12.71 -4.51 0.44
C LEU A 149 -11.67 -4.52 1.58
N CYS A 150 -10.42 -4.88 1.30
CA CYS A 150 -9.36 -4.83 2.29
C CYS A 150 -8.94 -3.40 2.66
N SER A 151 -8.93 -2.50 1.68
CA SER A 151 -8.37 -1.16 1.82
C SER A 151 -9.40 -0.11 2.27
N PHE A 152 -10.70 -0.31 2.07
CA PHE A 152 -11.70 0.72 2.32
C PHE A 152 -11.88 1.07 3.80
N PHE A 153 -11.79 0.08 4.69
CA PHE A 153 -12.06 0.27 6.11
C PHE A 153 -11.09 1.26 6.80
N PRO A 154 -9.75 1.12 6.69
CA PRO A 154 -8.84 2.07 7.31
C PRO A 154 -9.06 3.49 6.80
N ILE A 155 -9.44 3.66 5.54
CA ILE A 155 -9.79 4.96 4.97
C ILE A 155 -11.08 5.48 5.58
N ALA A 156 -12.14 4.67 5.63
CA ALA A 156 -13.44 5.07 6.17
C ALA A 156 -13.33 5.56 7.62
N VAL A 157 -12.63 4.79 8.46
CA VAL A 157 -12.45 5.13 9.88
C VAL A 157 -11.61 6.39 10.04
N SER A 158 -10.52 6.53 9.27
CA SER A 158 -9.63 7.68 9.37
C SER A 158 -10.29 8.97 8.89
N VAL A 159 -11.03 8.91 7.78
CA VAL A 159 -11.81 10.05 7.27
C VAL A 159 -12.87 10.47 8.29
N ALA A 160 -13.60 9.51 8.87
CA ALA A 160 -14.61 9.79 9.88
C ALA A 160 -13.98 10.47 11.10
N ARG A 161 -12.89 9.94 11.64
CA ARG A 161 -12.15 10.53 12.75
C ARG A 161 -11.65 11.93 12.42
N GLY A 162 -11.10 12.13 11.21
CA GLY A 162 -10.61 13.44 10.80
C GLY A 162 -11.67 14.54 10.85
N ILE A 163 -12.94 14.20 10.64
CA ILE A 163 -14.06 15.13 10.75
C ILE A 163 -14.55 15.25 12.21
N GLU A 164 -14.63 14.13 12.93
CA GLU A 164 -15.11 14.08 14.31
C GLU A 164 -14.18 14.79 15.30
N ASP A 165 -12.87 14.68 15.09
CA ASP A 165 -11.83 15.25 15.96
C ASP A 165 -11.65 16.76 15.75
N ILE A 166 -12.42 17.41 14.86
CA ILE A 166 -12.37 18.87 14.68
C ILE A 166 -12.86 19.55 15.96
N PRO A 167 -12.03 20.42 16.59
CA PRO A 167 -12.39 21.13 17.80
C PRO A 167 -13.68 21.93 17.66
N ALA A 168 -14.52 21.93 18.69
CA ALA A 168 -15.78 22.70 18.71
C ALA A 168 -15.55 24.20 18.51
N GLU A 169 -14.41 24.71 18.99
CA GLU A 169 -13.99 26.11 18.84
C GLU A 169 -13.83 26.47 17.36
N ALA A 170 -13.18 25.61 16.57
CA ALA A 170 -13.02 25.84 15.15
C ALA A 170 -14.38 25.92 14.43
N ARG A 171 -15.32 25.02 14.79
CA ARG A 171 -16.69 25.08 14.26
C ARG A 171 -17.44 26.35 14.65
N ARG A 172 -17.26 26.85 15.89
CA ARG A 172 -17.85 28.10 16.39
C ARG A 172 -17.32 29.33 15.63
N VAL A 173 -16.01 29.34 15.34
CA VAL A 173 -15.40 30.41 14.52
C VAL A 173 -16.07 30.50 13.14
N PHE A 174 -16.24 29.37 12.44
CA PHE A 174 -16.95 29.36 11.16
C PHE A 174 -18.41 29.82 11.30
N ALA A 175 -19.08 29.40 12.36
CA ALA A 175 -20.46 29.82 12.64
C ALA A 175 -20.56 31.33 12.90
N SER A 176 -19.61 31.96 13.62
CA SER A 176 -19.59 33.40 13.88
C SER A 176 -19.41 34.25 12.61
N PHE A 177 -18.77 33.72 11.58
CA PHE A 177 -18.65 34.31 10.24
C PHE A 177 -19.86 34.03 9.33
N GLY A 178 -20.91 33.36 9.82
CA GLY A 178 -22.08 33.00 9.02
C GLY A 178 -21.79 31.97 7.93
N ALA A 179 -20.74 31.16 8.08
CA ALA A 179 -20.32 30.19 7.08
C ALA A 179 -21.42 29.14 6.82
N GLY A 180 -21.77 28.94 5.55
CA GLY A 180 -22.73 27.93 5.12
C GLY A 180 -22.14 26.51 5.26
N ARG A 181 -23.02 25.47 5.29
CA ARG A 181 -22.63 24.08 5.44
C ARG A 181 -21.59 23.60 4.41
N TRP A 182 -21.67 24.07 3.18
CA TRP A 182 -20.72 23.74 2.12
C TRP A 182 -19.35 24.39 2.35
N GLN A 183 -19.33 25.63 2.85
CA GLN A 183 -18.08 26.31 3.18
C GLN A 183 -17.37 25.65 4.36
N VAL A 184 -18.10 25.27 5.41
CA VAL A 184 -17.55 24.48 6.53
C VAL A 184 -16.99 23.15 6.03
N PHE A 185 -17.72 22.46 5.16
CA PHE A 185 -17.25 21.19 4.59
C PHE A 185 -15.94 21.40 3.81
N ARG A 186 -15.92 22.33 2.87
CA ARG A 186 -14.77 22.51 1.97
C ARG A 186 -13.54 23.08 2.68
N SER A 187 -13.74 24.00 3.64
CA SER A 187 -12.63 24.75 4.27
C SER A 187 -12.17 24.16 5.61
N LEU A 188 -12.97 23.30 6.25
CA LEU A 188 -12.65 22.74 7.56
C LEU A 188 -12.69 21.20 7.55
N GLU A 189 -13.82 20.60 7.17
CA GLU A 189 -14.02 19.14 7.29
C GLU A 189 -13.18 18.38 6.26
N LEU A 190 -13.20 18.77 4.99
CA LEU A 190 -12.45 18.08 3.92
C LEU A 190 -10.94 18.15 4.12
N PRO A 191 -10.32 19.29 4.47
CA PRO A 191 -8.89 19.33 4.79
C PRO A 191 -8.51 18.44 5.97
N SER A 192 -9.30 18.43 7.03
CA SER A 192 -9.07 17.56 8.19
C SER A 192 -9.19 16.08 7.82
N ALA A 193 -10.24 15.73 7.07
CA ALA A 193 -10.44 14.37 6.55
C ALA A 193 -9.28 13.90 5.66
N LEU A 194 -8.81 14.73 4.73
CA LEU A 194 -7.68 14.39 3.84
C LEU A 194 -6.37 14.23 4.60
N THR A 195 -6.15 15.00 5.66
CA THR A 195 -4.96 14.88 6.51
C THR A 195 -4.94 13.53 7.23
N GLN A 196 -6.07 13.12 7.80
CA GLN A 196 -6.19 11.82 8.46
C GLN A 196 -6.19 10.65 7.47
N ALA A 197 -6.85 10.80 6.33
CA ALA A 197 -6.81 9.82 5.25
C ALA A 197 -5.37 9.58 4.75
N ASN A 198 -4.56 10.65 4.64
CA ASN A 198 -3.16 10.53 4.22
C ASN A 198 -2.35 9.61 5.15
N ALA A 199 -2.59 9.64 6.46
CA ALA A 199 -1.96 8.71 7.40
C ALA A 199 -2.43 7.27 7.20
N ALA A 200 -3.71 7.07 6.82
CA ALA A 200 -4.31 5.76 6.62
C ALA A 200 -3.94 5.10 5.28
N VAL A 201 -3.59 5.89 4.27
CA VAL A 201 -3.28 5.36 2.91
C VAL A 201 -2.14 4.35 2.94
N HIS A 202 -1.14 4.52 3.79
CA HIS A 202 -0.05 3.56 3.94
C HIS A 202 -0.57 2.17 4.31
N THR A 203 -1.41 2.09 5.34
CA THR A 203 -2.04 0.83 5.78
C THR A 203 -3.01 0.29 4.75
N ALA A 204 -3.83 1.17 4.15
CA ALA A 204 -4.80 0.78 3.13
C ALA A 204 -4.12 0.21 1.88
N ALA A 205 -3.00 0.79 1.44
CA ALA A 205 -2.24 0.30 0.31
C ALA A 205 -1.60 -1.08 0.59
N ALA A 206 -1.05 -1.28 1.79
CA ALA A 206 -0.54 -2.59 2.19
C ALA A 206 -1.66 -3.66 2.18
N LEU A 207 -2.83 -3.33 2.72
CA LEU A 207 -3.99 -4.23 2.72
C LEU A 207 -4.55 -4.47 1.30
N ALA A 208 -4.48 -3.49 0.40
CA ALA A 208 -4.86 -3.68 -1.00
C ALA A 208 -3.95 -4.68 -1.71
N VAL A 209 -2.63 -4.62 -1.48
CA VAL A 209 -1.68 -5.61 -2.00
C VAL A 209 -1.98 -7.00 -1.45
N VAL A 210 -2.19 -7.13 -0.14
CA VAL A 210 -2.58 -8.41 0.48
C VAL A 210 -3.88 -8.93 -0.12
N GLY A 211 -4.88 -8.05 -0.31
CA GLY A 211 -6.16 -8.42 -0.91
C GLY A 211 -6.02 -8.90 -2.36
N ALA A 212 -5.20 -8.24 -3.18
CA ALA A 212 -4.91 -8.66 -4.55
C ALA A 212 -4.23 -10.05 -4.57
N VAL A 213 -3.15 -10.22 -3.82
CA VAL A 213 -2.41 -11.50 -3.72
C VAL A 213 -3.32 -12.64 -3.24
N VAL A 214 -4.14 -12.40 -2.20
CA VAL A 214 -5.07 -13.43 -1.70
C VAL A 214 -6.15 -13.78 -2.73
N ALA A 215 -6.62 -12.81 -3.50
CA ALA A 215 -7.63 -13.04 -4.54
C ALA A 215 -7.09 -13.84 -5.74
N GLU A 216 -5.80 -13.77 -6.03
CA GLU A 216 -5.18 -14.54 -7.09
C GLU A 216 -5.16 -16.05 -6.83
N LEU A 217 -5.08 -16.48 -5.55
CA LEU A 217 -4.94 -17.88 -5.17
C LEU A 217 -6.09 -18.78 -5.67
N PRO A 218 -7.38 -18.47 -5.38
CA PRO A 218 -8.49 -19.29 -5.83
C PRO A 218 -8.98 -18.92 -7.23
N ALA A 219 -8.39 -17.92 -7.88
CA ALA A 219 -8.91 -17.37 -9.13
C ALA A 219 -8.75 -18.29 -10.33
N GLY A 220 -7.92 -19.36 -10.25
CA GLY A 220 -7.60 -20.17 -11.41
C GLY A 220 -6.95 -19.35 -12.55
N SER A 221 -6.40 -18.18 -12.22
CA SER A 221 -5.70 -17.34 -13.19
C SER A 221 -4.32 -17.91 -13.49
N THR A 222 -3.82 -17.63 -14.66
CA THR A 222 -2.45 -17.99 -15.07
C THR A 222 -1.44 -16.89 -14.78
N GLU A 223 -1.90 -15.73 -14.26
CA GLU A 223 -1.10 -14.53 -14.05
C GLU A 223 -1.29 -14.01 -12.61
N GLY A 224 -0.24 -13.41 -12.08
CA GLY A 224 -0.18 -12.80 -10.76
C GLY A 224 0.88 -13.43 -9.86
N MET A 225 1.35 -12.64 -8.90
CA MET A 225 2.45 -13.07 -8.01
C MET A 225 2.08 -14.23 -7.10
N ALA A 226 0.82 -14.31 -6.63
CA ALA A 226 0.39 -15.41 -5.78
C ALA A 226 0.33 -16.75 -6.55
N VAL A 227 -0.06 -16.70 -7.83
CA VAL A 227 -0.04 -17.87 -8.72
C VAL A 227 1.39 -18.34 -8.92
N LEU A 228 2.32 -17.41 -9.17
CA LEU A 228 3.73 -17.72 -9.35
C LEU A 228 4.35 -18.30 -8.07
N VAL A 229 4.05 -17.71 -6.91
CA VAL A 229 4.50 -18.24 -5.59
C VAL A 229 3.96 -19.64 -5.35
N LEU A 230 2.67 -19.88 -5.65
CA LEU A 230 2.04 -21.19 -5.45
C LEU A 230 2.64 -22.25 -6.38
N SER A 231 2.84 -21.94 -7.67
CA SER A 231 3.49 -22.85 -8.63
C SER A 231 4.93 -23.17 -8.23
N SER A 232 5.71 -22.15 -7.85
CA SER A 232 7.07 -22.34 -7.36
C SER A 232 7.11 -23.20 -6.07
N ALA A 233 6.12 -23.07 -5.20
CA ALA A 233 6.01 -23.93 -4.01
C ALA A 233 5.71 -25.39 -4.37
N GLN A 234 4.92 -25.66 -5.41
CA GLN A 234 4.64 -27.01 -5.88
C GLN A 234 5.88 -27.70 -6.45
N PHE A 235 6.74 -26.93 -7.13
CA PHE A 235 7.99 -27.41 -7.72
C PHE A 235 9.22 -27.15 -6.84
N TYR A 236 9.04 -26.88 -5.56
CA TYR A 236 10.09 -26.47 -4.63
C TYR A 236 11.30 -27.42 -4.60
N ASN A 237 11.05 -28.72 -4.65
CA ASN A 237 12.12 -29.74 -4.61
C ASN A 237 13.04 -29.72 -5.85
N PHE A 238 12.58 -29.14 -6.95
CA PHE A 238 13.36 -29.03 -8.19
C PHE A 238 14.08 -27.68 -8.28
N GLU A 239 13.40 -26.58 -7.90
CA GLU A 239 13.92 -25.22 -7.97
C GLU A 239 13.58 -24.41 -6.71
N PRO A 240 14.27 -24.65 -5.59
CA PRO A 240 13.99 -23.93 -4.35
C PRO A 240 14.14 -22.40 -4.48
N ALA A 241 15.07 -21.92 -5.32
CA ALA A 241 15.34 -20.50 -5.52
C ALA A 241 14.14 -19.76 -6.14
N ALA A 242 13.34 -20.41 -6.99
CA ALA A 242 12.17 -19.83 -7.65
C ALA A 242 11.16 -19.26 -6.65
N LEU A 243 10.81 -20.04 -5.63
CA LEU A 243 9.85 -19.60 -4.58
C LEU A 243 10.36 -18.37 -3.85
N TRP A 244 11.64 -18.36 -3.47
CA TRP A 244 12.21 -17.24 -2.75
C TRP A 244 12.32 -15.98 -3.61
N CYS A 245 12.66 -16.13 -4.89
CA CYS A 245 12.65 -15.02 -5.84
C CYS A 245 11.25 -14.43 -6.02
N ALA A 246 10.23 -15.27 -6.17
CA ALA A 246 8.84 -14.84 -6.27
C ALA A 246 8.38 -14.13 -4.98
N ALA A 247 8.69 -14.68 -3.80
CA ALA A 247 8.33 -14.08 -2.51
C ALA A 247 9.03 -12.73 -2.29
N ILE A 248 10.33 -12.63 -2.56
CA ILE A 248 11.10 -11.39 -2.45
C ILE A 248 10.58 -10.34 -3.43
N THR A 249 10.30 -10.72 -4.68
CA THR A 249 9.75 -9.83 -5.70
C THR A 249 8.38 -9.30 -5.27
N THR A 250 7.52 -10.16 -4.72
CA THR A 250 6.21 -9.76 -4.17
C THR A 250 6.37 -8.78 -3.02
N ALA A 251 7.29 -9.02 -2.10
CA ALA A 251 7.54 -8.15 -0.95
C ALA A 251 8.07 -6.77 -1.39
N ILE A 252 9.04 -6.73 -2.30
CA ILE A 252 9.59 -5.49 -2.85
C ILE A 252 8.51 -4.74 -3.65
N GLY A 253 7.77 -5.44 -4.52
CA GLY A 253 6.69 -4.85 -5.30
C GLY A 253 5.58 -4.29 -4.42
N GLY A 254 5.19 -5.01 -3.37
CA GLY A 254 4.24 -4.52 -2.36
C GLY A 254 4.73 -3.26 -1.66
N LEU A 255 6.00 -3.23 -1.24
CA LEU A 255 6.62 -2.06 -0.61
C LEU A 255 6.63 -0.85 -1.57
N VAL A 256 7.04 -1.05 -2.82
CA VAL A 256 7.03 0.00 -3.86
C VAL A 256 5.61 0.51 -4.07
N THR A 257 4.62 -0.38 -4.16
CA THR A 257 3.21 -0.03 -4.31
C THR A 257 2.72 0.87 -3.17
N VAL A 258 3.05 0.55 -1.92
CA VAL A 258 2.68 1.34 -0.74
C VAL A 258 3.29 2.74 -0.80
N TYR A 259 4.59 2.86 -1.08
CA TYR A 259 5.25 4.17 -1.16
C TYR A 259 4.75 5.02 -2.34
N LEU A 260 4.50 4.40 -3.51
CA LEU A 260 3.94 5.09 -4.66
C LEU A 260 2.52 5.59 -4.37
N ALA A 261 1.66 4.74 -3.79
CA ALA A 261 0.31 5.10 -3.41
C ALA A 261 0.30 6.28 -2.42
N GLN A 262 1.17 6.23 -1.40
CA GLN A 262 1.33 7.30 -0.43
C GLN A 262 1.81 8.61 -1.09
N ALA A 263 2.77 8.54 -1.99
CA ALA A 263 3.29 9.70 -2.70
C ALA A 263 2.23 10.34 -3.62
N ILE A 264 1.49 9.51 -4.36
CA ILE A 264 0.39 9.96 -5.24
C ILE A 264 -0.71 10.61 -4.41
N PHE A 265 -1.18 9.95 -3.35
CA PHE A 265 -2.24 10.48 -2.50
C PHE A 265 -1.84 11.81 -1.85
N THR A 266 -0.63 11.89 -1.30
CA THR A 266 -0.10 13.12 -0.69
C THR A 266 -0.06 14.27 -1.69
N ARG A 267 0.33 14.02 -2.95
CA ARG A 267 0.32 15.04 -4.00
C ARG A 267 -1.11 15.49 -4.35
N LEU A 268 -2.02 14.54 -4.53
CA LEU A 268 -3.44 14.83 -4.83
C LEU A 268 -4.12 15.60 -3.69
N ALA A 269 -3.88 15.19 -2.43
CA ALA A 269 -4.40 15.90 -1.26
C ALA A 269 -3.88 17.34 -1.18
N LYS A 270 -2.59 17.58 -1.43
CA LYS A 270 -2.03 18.94 -1.49
C LYS A 270 -2.62 19.78 -2.61
N LEU A 271 -2.88 19.22 -3.78
CA LEU A 271 -3.54 19.92 -4.88
C LEU A 271 -4.99 20.28 -4.50
N ALA A 272 -5.74 19.34 -3.93
CA ALA A 272 -7.11 19.58 -3.46
C ALA A 272 -7.17 20.69 -2.39
N LEU A 273 -6.19 20.72 -1.47
CA LEU A 273 -6.11 21.75 -0.44
C LEU A 273 -5.74 23.14 -1.00
N ARG A 274 -4.90 23.22 -2.03
CA ARG A 274 -4.56 24.50 -2.70
C ARG A 274 -5.76 25.11 -3.43
N THR A 275 -6.59 24.29 -4.04
CA THR A 275 -7.82 24.76 -4.71
C THR A 275 -8.91 25.17 -3.72
N SER A 276 -8.82 24.77 -2.46
CA SER A 276 -9.74 25.19 -1.39
C SER A 276 -9.34 26.50 -0.69
N SER A 277 -8.07 26.90 -0.77
CA SER A 277 -7.64 28.26 -0.39
C SER A 277 -8.06 29.23 -1.50
N LEU A 278 -9.22 29.83 -1.32
CA LEU A 278 -9.93 30.68 -2.26
C LEU A 278 -9.19 31.93 -2.66
N PRO A 279 -9.57 32.49 -3.85
CA PRO A 279 -9.24 33.85 -4.20
C PRO A 279 -9.91 34.78 -3.17
N THR A 280 -9.10 35.57 -2.52
CA THR A 280 -9.55 36.83 -1.92
C THR A 280 -10.26 37.59 -3.02
N GLY A 281 -11.57 37.70 -2.92
CA GLY A 281 -12.36 38.51 -3.83
C GLY A 281 -11.84 39.94 -3.83
N ASP A 282 -11.37 40.37 -4.98
CA ASP A 282 -11.30 41.77 -5.33
C ASP A 282 -12.74 42.30 -5.39
N HIS A 283 -13.13 43.06 -4.39
CA HIS A 283 -14.19 44.04 -4.48
C HIS A 283 -13.76 45.33 -3.76
#